data_bf4380c4b99c96c7c4d98b8879d81ef4
#
_entry.id   bf4380c4b99c96c7c4d98b8879d81ef4
#
_cell.length_a   1.000
_cell.length_b   1.000
_cell.length_c   1.000
_cell.angle_alpha   90.00
_cell.angle_beta   90.00
_cell.angle_gamma   90.00
#
_symmetry.space_group_name_H-M   'P 1'
#
loop_
_entity.id
_entity.type
_entity.pdbx_description
1 polymer ?
#
loop_
_entity_poly.entity_id
_entity_poly.type
_entity_poly.pdbx_seq_one_letter_code
_entity_poly.pdbx_strand_id
1 'polypeptide(L)'
;MKKHILALGAVAALFSSMTFTSCNFLDQDDNFNAIFKEDSVFHSAQNANGYLYATPTMFPSAGNIWGNSWTPGETASDEICVRWQTNEFWGAKFTVGNVNAENVPNWGYWYQMYKIIRRCNLMLSKVDKIGDMSSNDKADYKAMVHFIRGYAYYVLLQNWGPCLIVGDEVVSTSETAEYYNRERATMDESIDYICNEFAQSLPGLKRPSEQSTAYFGRPTKGTALALIARLRLVQASPTFNGGTYAKRCFGEWKRTSDGKYYVNQDYDAKRWAVAAAAAKQVIDLNYYTLFTVDADKDNPYPLDASVPTAKFPDGAGGIDPYHSFADMFNGEGTAKVNRELIWADEYSGPVMTYSRHSFPVNYGGWGGMSVPQRVIDCFLMKDGKKPAESPLYEADLTKHVNQKKSIGDCDMANGTPLAYTNRSARFYASIGFPGRIWKMNSTTDGSFNNQTFWYSIDDSKAGKNAAGNNPNDYCISGYVPFKYIHPDDSWHGKDGAAVIPKPFPIIRYAEILLAYCEAANHVQGSETVKTWDASGRLVDVAVSRDEAAMARYFNMIRYRVGLPGVEAATLSAENAFDEVIKNERQVELFNEGHR
;
A
#
# COMPACT_ATOMS: atom_id res chain seq x y z
N MET A 1 -12.74 -45.15 73.81
CA MET A 1 -12.94 -45.46 72.36
C MET A 1 -14.27 -45.00 71.78
N LYS A 2 -15.44 -45.12 72.47
CA LYS A 2 -16.75 -44.72 71.89
C LYS A 2 -16.94 -43.18 71.71
N LYS A 3 -16.26 -42.32 72.47
CA LYS A 3 -16.38 -40.84 72.33
C LYS A 3 -15.57 -40.28 71.10
N HIS A 4 -14.55 -40.96 70.66
CA HIS A 4 -13.74 -40.53 69.53
C HIS A 4 -14.38 -40.94 68.14
N ILE A 5 -15.17 -42.01 68.17
CA ILE A 5 -15.88 -42.45 66.97
C ILE A 5 -17.07 -41.53 66.66
N LEU A 6 -17.77 -41.00 67.68
CA LEU A 6 -18.83 -40.00 67.46
C LEU A 6 -18.30 -38.63 66.94
N ALA A 7 -17.11 -38.23 67.43
CA ALA A 7 -16.48 -36.99 66.90
C ALA A 7 -16.01 -37.11 65.47
N LEU A 8 -15.48 -38.25 65.05
CA LEU A 8 -15.11 -38.47 63.60
C LEU A 8 -16.34 -38.55 62.70
N GLY A 9 -17.46 -39.11 63.16
CA GLY A 9 -18.70 -39.17 62.39
C GLY A 9 -19.34 -37.79 62.20
N ALA A 10 -19.28 -36.90 63.22
CA ALA A 10 -19.77 -35.53 63.10
C ALA A 10 -18.91 -34.63 62.17
N VAL A 11 -17.59 -34.84 62.21
CA VAL A 11 -16.68 -34.10 61.26
C VAL A 11 -16.84 -34.59 59.84
N ALA A 12 -17.04 -35.88 59.59
CA ALA A 12 -17.30 -36.43 58.28
C ALA A 12 -18.66 -35.96 57.70
N ALA A 13 -19.70 -35.82 58.57
CA ALA A 13 -21.01 -35.31 58.13
C ALA A 13 -20.98 -33.78 57.84
N LEU A 14 -20.13 -33.02 58.53
CA LEU A 14 -19.93 -31.58 58.24
C LEU A 14 -19.11 -31.35 56.97
N PHE A 15 -18.18 -32.23 56.61
CA PHE A 15 -17.46 -32.15 55.37
C PHE A 15 -18.29 -32.61 54.15
N SER A 16 -19.23 -33.54 54.34
CA SER A 16 -20.11 -33.96 53.24
C SER A 16 -21.23 -32.96 52.93
N SER A 17 -21.59 -32.07 53.87
CA SER A 17 -22.58 -31.01 53.63
C SER A 17 -21.98 -29.74 52.97
N MET A 18 -20.64 -29.58 53.01
CA MET A 18 -19.98 -28.47 52.33
C MET A 18 -19.63 -28.74 50.87
N THR A 19 -19.81 -29.97 50.36
CA THR A 19 -19.46 -30.33 48.99
C THR A 19 -20.61 -30.17 47.98
N PHE A 20 -21.81 -29.78 48.42
CA PHE A 20 -22.95 -29.62 47.54
C PHE A 20 -23.37 -28.17 47.22
N THR A 21 -22.69 -27.16 47.78
CA THR A 21 -22.97 -25.76 47.47
C THR A 21 -21.90 -25.10 46.58
N SER A 22 -20.91 -25.89 46.11
CA SER A 22 -19.79 -25.38 45.30
C SER A 22 -20.02 -25.42 43.78
N CYS A 23 -21.12 -26.02 43.31
CA CYS A 23 -21.33 -26.17 41.87
C CYS A 23 -21.92 -24.94 41.16
N ASN A 24 -22.55 -24.01 41.89
CA ASN A 24 -23.11 -22.82 41.24
C ASN A 24 -22.15 -21.62 41.15
N PHE A 25 -20.99 -21.67 41.83
CA PHE A 25 -20.00 -20.61 41.72
C PHE A 25 -19.08 -20.76 40.46
N LEU A 26 -19.02 -21.95 39.89
CA LEU A 26 -18.29 -22.24 38.65
C LEU A 26 -19.18 -22.23 37.40
N ASP A 27 -20.50 -22.12 37.57
CA ASP A 27 -21.46 -21.92 36.49
C ASP A 27 -21.47 -20.41 36.09
N GLN A 28 -20.29 -19.89 35.77
CA GLN A 28 -20.15 -18.57 35.11
C GLN A 28 -20.49 -18.65 33.61
N ASP A 29 -20.75 -19.83 33.07
CA ASP A 29 -21.02 -20.02 31.65
C ASP A 29 -22.23 -19.22 31.18
N ASP A 30 -23.27 -19.06 31.98
CA ASP A 30 -24.44 -18.29 31.52
C ASP A 30 -24.22 -16.78 31.50
N ASN A 31 -23.41 -16.23 32.42
CA ASN A 31 -23.07 -14.80 32.40
C ASN A 31 -21.96 -14.47 31.38
N PHE A 32 -20.97 -15.34 31.23
CA PHE A 32 -19.94 -15.17 30.19
C PHE A 32 -20.50 -15.43 28.79
N ASN A 33 -21.32 -16.44 28.61
CA ASN A 33 -22.02 -16.72 27.35
C ASN A 33 -23.09 -15.66 27.02
N ALA A 34 -23.70 -15.01 27.99
CA ALA A 34 -24.64 -13.91 27.80
C ALA A 34 -23.97 -12.65 27.22
N ILE A 35 -22.71 -12.38 27.58
CA ILE A 35 -21.96 -11.23 27.10
C ILE A 35 -21.48 -11.43 25.65
N PHE A 36 -21.30 -12.67 25.20
CA PHE A 36 -20.78 -13.00 23.87
C PHE A 36 -21.78 -13.67 22.93
N LYS A 37 -23.06 -13.80 23.33
CA LYS A 37 -24.10 -14.30 22.40
C LYS A 37 -24.28 -13.32 21.25
N GLU A 38 -24.37 -13.84 20.03
CA GLU A 38 -24.59 -13.08 18.79
C GLU A 38 -25.72 -12.05 18.93
N ASP A 39 -26.83 -12.44 19.60
CA ASP A 39 -27.96 -11.55 19.85
C ASP A 39 -27.61 -10.38 20.79
N SER A 40 -26.65 -10.54 21.72
CA SER A 40 -26.22 -9.47 22.61
C SER A 40 -25.45 -8.36 21.87
N VAL A 41 -24.69 -8.72 20.84
CA VAL A 41 -23.94 -7.76 19.99
C VAL A 41 -24.92 -6.85 19.25
N PHE A 42 -25.99 -7.38 18.68
CA PHE A 42 -26.95 -6.66 17.86
C PHE A 42 -28.19 -6.19 18.63
N HIS A 43 -28.14 -6.19 19.95
CA HIS A 43 -29.22 -5.69 20.81
C HIS A 43 -29.30 -4.14 20.80
N SER A 44 -28.18 -3.45 20.63
CA SER A 44 -28.12 -1.99 20.62
C SER A 44 -27.19 -1.45 19.53
N ALA A 45 -27.45 -0.21 19.12
CA ALA A 45 -26.62 0.54 18.18
C ALA A 45 -25.17 0.68 18.69
N GLN A 46 -24.98 0.89 19.99
CA GLN A 46 -23.64 1.00 20.60
C GLN A 46 -22.82 -0.28 20.42
N ASN A 47 -23.40 -1.44 20.74
CA ASN A 47 -22.70 -2.72 20.63
C ASN A 47 -22.45 -3.09 19.17
N ALA A 48 -23.43 -2.86 18.29
CA ALA A 48 -23.28 -3.10 16.85
C ALA A 48 -22.16 -2.24 16.24
N ASN A 49 -22.09 -0.95 16.62
CA ASN A 49 -21.00 -0.07 16.20
C ASN A 49 -19.64 -0.52 16.73
N GLY A 50 -19.58 -0.97 17.99
CA GLY A 50 -18.37 -1.57 18.57
C GLY A 50 -17.89 -2.77 17.74
N TYR A 51 -18.80 -3.66 17.33
CA TYR A 51 -18.49 -4.82 16.52
C TYR A 51 -18.04 -4.41 15.09
N LEU A 52 -18.70 -3.41 14.48
CA LEU A 52 -18.33 -2.85 13.19
C LEU A 52 -16.90 -2.30 13.22
N TYR A 53 -16.60 -1.40 14.16
CA TYR A 53 -15.28 -0.75 14.19
C TYR A 53 -14.14 -1.63 14.71
N ALA A 54 -14.45 -2.72 15.41
CA ALA A 54 -13.46 -3.76 15.72
C ALA A 54 -13.12 -4.65 14.53
N THR A 55 -13.96 -4.71 13.50
CA THR A 55 -13.72 -5.59 12.34
C THR A 55 -12.53 -5.15 11.47
N PRO A 56 -12.35 -3.86 11.11
CA PRO A 56 -11.18 -3.41 10.35
C PRO A 56 -9.83 -3.62 11.04
N THR A 57 -9.79 -3.72 12.37
CA THR A 57 -8.53 -3.99 13.09
C THR A 57 -7.97 -5.39 12.81
N MET A 58 -8.76 -6.25 12.18
CA MET A 58 -8.34 -7.58 11.77
C MET A 58 -7.62 -7.61 10.42
N PHE A 59 -7.62 -6.50 9.66
CA PHE A 59 -6.83 -6.43 8.43
C PHE A 59 -5.34 -6.35 8.74
N PRO A 60 -4.50 -6.94 7.88
CA PRO A 60 -3.08 -6.65 7.92
C PRO A 60 -2.83 -5.16 7.66
N SER A 61 -1.78 -4.60 8.27
CA SER A 61 -1.37 -3.23 7.93
C SER A 61 -0.89 -3.17 6.48
N ALA A 62 -1.45 -2.25 5.71
CA ALA A 62 -1.04 -2.02 4.33
C ALA A 62 0.43 -1.56 4.21
N GLY A 63 0.96 -0.88 5.23
CA GLY A 63 2.36 -0.46 5.30
C GLY A 63 3.36 -1.60 5.55
N ASN A 64 2.90 -2.84 5.65
CA ASN A 64 3.77 -4.00 5.78
C ASN A 64 4.31 -4.44 4.40
N ILE A 65 5.05 -3.55 3.75
CA ILE A 65 5.53 -3.69 2.37
C ILE A 65 6.86 -4.44 2.23
N TRP A 66 7.50 -4.81 3.32
CA TRP A 66 8.86 -5.40 3.29
C TRP A 66 8.89 -6.93 3.20
N GLY A 67 7.74 -7.60 3.23
CA GLY A 67 7.66 -9.03 2.96
C GLY A 67 8.03 -9.91 4.14
N ASN A 68 7.28 -9.79 5.22
CA ASN A 68 7.36 -10.70 6.36
C ASN A 68 6.48 -11.96 6.14
N SER A 69 6.28 -12.77 7.19
CA SER A 69 5.45 -13.97 7.15
C SER A 69 3.97 -13.75 6.80
N TRP A 70 3.52 -12.50 6.70
CA TRP A 70 2.13 -12.14 6.40
C TRP A 70 1.91 -11.66 4.97
N THR A 71 2.92 -11.08 4.34
CA THR A 71 2.84 -10.54 2.98
C THR A 71 4.15 -10.77 2.23
N PRO A 72 4.11 -11.12 0.93
CA PRO A 72 5.32 -11.17 0.11
C PRO A 72 6.05 -9.83 0.04
N GLY A 73 5.33 -8.72 -0.04
CA GLY A 73 5.89 -7.37 -0.07
C GLY A 73 6.88 -7.11 -1.20
N GLU A 74 7.61 -6.00 -1.09
CA GLU A 74 8.57 -5.54 -2.10
C GLU A 74 9.73 -6.52 -2.34
N THR A 75 10.07 -7.35 -1.37
CA THR A 75 11.13 -8.37 -1.54
C THR A 75 10.72 -9.52 -2.46
N ALA A 76 9.44 -9.63 -2.83
CA ALA A 76 8.95 -10.55 -3.86
C ALA A 76 8.96 -9.93 -5.26
N SER A 77 9.27 -8.63 -5.37
CA SER A 77 9.30 -7.88 -6.61
C SER A 77 10.74 -7.67 -7.09
N ASP A 78 10.89 -6.92 -8.16
CA ASP A 78 12.17 -6.47 -8.68
C ASP A 78 12.58 -5.06 -8.20
N GLU A 79 11.86 -4.50 -7.22
CA GLU A 79 12.20 -3.19 -6.61
C GLU A 79 13.23 -3.32 -5.50
N ILE A 80 13.16 -4.38 -4.71
CA ILE A 80 14.05 -4.61 -3.57
C ILE A 80 14.67 -5.99 -3.68
N CYS A 81 15.97 -6.06 -3.48
CA CYS A 81 16.68 -7.32 -3.31
C CYS A 81 17.27 -7.43 -1.91
N VAL A 82 17.31 -8.65 -1.41
CA VAL A 82 17.91 -9.03 -0.13
C VAL A 82 18.81 -10.23 -0.32
N ARG A 83 19.84 -10.35 0.51
CA ARG A 83 20.80 -11.46 0.40
C ARG A 83 20.25 -12.77 0.95
N TRP A 84 19.41 -12.72 1.96
CA TRP A 84 18.99 -13.87 2.75
C TRP A 84 17.47 -14.08 2.69
N GLN A 85 17.13 -15.38 2.73
CA GLN A 85 15.77 -15.88 2.63
C GLN A 85 15.35 -16.41 4.00
N THR A 86 14.98 -15.52 4.89
CA THR A 86 14.48 -15.89 6.21
C THR A 86 12.96 -15.78 6.25
N ASN A 87 12.35 -16.19 7.36
CA ASN A 87 10.93 -15.95 7.61
C ASN A 87 10.62 -14.45 7.74
N GLU A 88 11.62 -13.61 7.95
CA GLU A 88 11.51 -12.16 7.99
C GLU A 88 11.30 -11.56 6.59
N PHE A 89 11.96 -12.13 5.58
CA PHE A 89 11.85 -11.72 4.18
C PHE A 89 11.23 -12.82 3.32
N TRP A 90 10.01 -13.19 3.66
CA TRP A 90 9.29 -14.24 2.93
C TRP A 90 9.19 -13.98 1.43
N GLY A 91 9.05 -12.71 1.03
CA GLY A 91 9.01 -12.32 -0.37
C GLY A 91 10.22 -12.76 -1.16
N ALA A 92 11.41 -12.77 -0.57
CA ALA A 92 12.64 -13.22 -1.23
C ALA A 92 12.59 -14.68 -1.69
N LYS A 93 11.72 -15.51 -1.11
CA LYS A 93 11.53 -16.90 -1.55
C LYS A 93 10.89 -16.99 -2.94
N PHE A 94 10.10 -16.00 -3.35
CA PHE A 94 9.56 -15.95 -4.71
C PHE A 94 10.65 -15.68 -5.73
N THR A 95 11.55 -14.75 -5.46
CA THR A 95 12.59 -14.35 -6.40
C THR A 95 13.62 -15.44 -6.69
N VAL A 96 13.72 -16.44 -5.82
CA VAL A 96 14.61 -17.60 -5.98
C VAL A 96 13.87 -18.91 -6.30
N GLY A 97 12.54 -18.83 -6.58
CA GLY A 97 11.76 -20.00 -6.98
C GLY A 97 11.44 -21.00 -5.86
N ASN A 98 11.58 -20.60 -4.59
CA ASN A 98 11.27 -21.47 -3.44
C ASN A 98 9.79 -21.47 -3.04
N VAL A 99 8.93 -20.74 -3.75
CA VAL A 99 7.48 -20.77 -3.58
C VAL A 99 6.86 -21.41 -4.81
N ASN A 100 6.10 -22.47 -4.59
CA ASN A 100 5.37 -23.20 -5.64
C ASN A 100 4.08 -23.79 -5.05
N ALA A 101 3.30 -24.51 -5.86
CA ALA A 101 2.02 -25.08 -5.44
C ALA A 101 2.12 -26.07 -4.26
N GLU A 102 3.27 -26.72 -4.10
CA GLU A 102 3.53 -27.69 -3.02
C GLU A 102 4.12 -27.03 -1.77
N ASN A 103 4.75 -25.88 -1.93
CA ASN A 103 5.40 -25.12 -0.87
C ASN A 103 4.87 -23.69 -0.81
N VAL A 104 3.58 -23.55 -0.53
CA VAL A 104 2.92 -22.24 -0.35
C VAL A 104 3.07 -21.82 1.11
N PRO A 105 3.55 -20.60 1.39
CA PRO A 105 3.59 -20.07 2.74
C PRO A 105 2.18 -20.01 3.33
N ASN A 106 2.04 -20.40 4.58
CA ASN A 106 0.78 -20.23 5.29
C ASN A 106 0.64 -18.77 5.75
N TRP A 107 0.33 -17.86 4.83
CA TRP A 107 -0.10 -16.53 5.20
C TRP A 107 -1.52 -16.60 5.76
N GLY A 108 -1.72 -16.25 6.99
CA GLY A 108 -3.01 -16.31 7.67
C GLY A 108 -4.11 -15.44 7.05
N TYR A 109 -3.85 -14.77 5.93
CA TYR A 109 -4.80 -13.88 5.26
C TYR A 109 -6.02 -14.60 4.70
N TRP A 110 -5.87 -15.83 4.19
CA TRP A 110 -7.02 -16.57 3.66
C TRP A 110 -8.12 -16.71 4.72
N TYR A 111 -7.81 -17.37 5.83
CA TYR A 111 -8.80 -17.60 6.86
C TYR A 111 -9.23 -16.31 7.57
N GLN A 112 -8.31 -15.35 7.73
CA GLN A 112 -8.58 -14.07 8.38
C GLN A 112 -9.60 -13.26 7.56
N MET A 113 -9.45 -13.20 6.23
CA MET A 113 -10.38 -12.49 5.37
C MET A 113 -11.76 -13.15 5.37
N TYR A 114 -11.85 -14.49 5.35
CA TYR A 114 -13.16 -15.17 5.46
C TYR A 114 -13.81 -14.99 6.85
N LYS A 115 -13.03 -14.82 7.92
CA LYS A 115 -13.58 -14.37 9.22
C LYS A 115 -14.20 -12.98 9.11
N ILE A 116 -13.52 -12.03 8.47
CA ILE A 116 -14.03 -10.67 8.24
C ILE A 116 -15.31 -10.74 7.40
N ILE A 117 -15.30 -11.47 6.29
CA ILE A 117 -16.47 -11.66 5.40
C ILE A 117 -17.66 -12.22 6.18
N ARG A 118 -17.44 -13.27 6.99
CA ARG A 118 -18.50 -13.84 7.84
C ARG A 118 -19.03 -12.80 8.84
N ARG A 119 -18.16 -12.00 9.47
CA ARG A 119 -18.58 -10.90 10.36
C ARG A 119 -19.43 -9.87 9.61
N CYS A 120 -19.06 -9.51 8.38
CA CYS A 120 -19.83 -8.61 7.53
C CYS A 120 -21.20 -9.18 7.20
N ASN A 121 -21.27 -10.45 6.80
CA ASN A 121 -22.54 -11.13 6.49
C ASN A 121 -23.45 -11.18 7.71
N LEU A 122 -22.87 -11.46 8.90
CA LEU A 122 -23.61 -11.44 10.15
C LEU A 122 -24.17 -10.03 10.45
N MET A 123 -23.35 -8.97 10.30
CA MET A 123 -23.79 -7.60 10.47
C MET A 123 -24.93 -7.23 9.54
N LEU A 124 -24.83 -7.55 8.24
CA LEU A 124 -25.90 -7.30 7.25
C LEU A 124 -27.20 -8.04 7.60
N SER A 125 -27.10 -9.27 8.10
CA SER A 125 -28.29 -10.08 8.45
C SER A 125 -29.02 -9.59 9.71
N LYS A 126 -28.36 -8.80 10.58
CA LYS A 126 -28.88 -8.40 11.89
C LYS A 126 -29.21 -6.90 11.98
N VAL A 127 -28.57 -6.02 11.20
CA VAL A 127 -28.65 -4.55 11.39
C VAL A 127 -30.09 -4.01 11.34
N ASP A 128 -30.97 -4.59 10.52
CA ASP A 128 -32.36 -4.13 10.40
C ASP A 128 -33.18 -4.36 11.69
N LYS A 129 -32.76 -5.31 12.52
CA LYS A 129 -33.41 -5.67 13.79
C LYS A 129 -33.01 -4.79 14.96
N ILE A 130 -31.99 -3.92 14.82
CA ILE A 130 -31.52 -3.02 15.89
C ILE A 130 -32.56 -1.93 16.10
N GLY A 131 -33.23 -1.93 17.27
CA GLY A 131 -34.38 -1.07 17.55
C GLY A 131 -34.03 0.39 17.80
N ASP A 132 -32.87 0.67 18.40
CA ASP A 132 -32.38 2.01 18.78
C ASP A 132 -31.48 2.68 17.70
N MET A 133 -31.38 2.09 16.49
CA MET A 133 -30.64 2.65 15.35
C MET A 133 -31.61 3.26 14.35
N SER A 134 -31.39 4.52 13.97
CA SER A 134 -32.22 5.20 12.95
C SER A 134 -32.05 4.56 11.55
N SER A 135 -33.01 4.80 10.65
CA SER A 135 -32.92 4.30 9.28
C SER A 135 -31.69 4.82 8.53
N ASN A 136 -31.30 6.09 8.77
CA ASN A 136 -30.08 6.65 8.16
C ASN A 136 -28.84 6.00 8.73
N ASP A 137 -28.76 5.80 10.05
CA ASP A 137 -27.61 5.14 10.68
C ASP A 137 -27.49 3.68 10.20
N LYS A 138 -28.61 2.98 9.99
CA LYS A 138 -28.62 1.63 9.38
C LYS A 138 -28.09 1.64 7.96
N ALA A 139 -28.44 2.65 7.16
CA ALA A 139 -27.92 2.78 5.80
C ALA A 139 -26.39 3.05 5.78
N ASP A 140 -25.91 3.96 6.63
CA ASP A 140 -24.49 4.26 6.78
C ASP A 140 -23.72 3.04 7.31
N TYR A 141 -24.31 2.32 8.27
CA TYR A 141 -23.75 1.06 8.80
C TYR A 141 -23.59 0.01 7.70
N LYS A 142 -24.65 -0.25 6.91
CA LYS A 142 -24.61 -1.18 5.78
C LYS A 142 -23.56 -0.78 4.75
N ALA A 143 -23.47 0.51 4.42
CA ALA A 143 -22.47 1.02 3.48
C ALA A 143 -21.04 0.74 3.97
N MET A 144 -20.76 0.97 5.26
CA MET A 144 -19.46 0.64 5.84
C MET A 144 -19.19 -0.86 5.83
N VAL A 145 -20.18 -1.69 6.10
CA VAL A 145 -20.04 -3.16 6.05
C VAL A 145 -19.75 -3.65 4.63
N HIS A 146 -20.43 -3.11 3.62
CA HIS A 146 -20.14 -3.43 2.21
C HIS A 146 -18.70 -3.04 1.84
N PHE A 147 -18.24 -1.86 2.27
CA PHE A 147 -16.85 -1.45 2.05
C PHE A 147 -15.85 -2.44 2.68
N ILE A 148 -16.05 -2.81 3.95
CA ILE A 148 -15.17 -3.73 4.68
C ILE A 148 -15.17 -5.12 4.00
N ARG A 149 -16.34 -5.62 3.57
CA ARG A 149 -16.45 -6.89 2.87
C ARG A 149 -15.76 -6.85 1.50
N GLY A 150 -16.00 -5.79 0.74
CA GLY A 150 -15.31 -5.54 -0.53
C GLY A 150 -13.80 -5.51 -0.36
N TYR A 151 -13.31 -4.84 0.68
CA TYR A 151 -11.87 -4.78 0.94
C TYR A 151 -11.29 -6.14 1.39
N ALA A 152 -12.04 -6.95 2.13
CA ALA A 152 -11.59 -8.30 2.46
C ALA A 152 -11.44 -9.19 1.21
N TYR A 153 -12.38 -9.12 0.27
CA TYR A 153 -12.26 -9.81 -1.02
C TYR A 153 -11.14 -9.21 -1.89
N TYR A 154 -10.91 -7.89 -1.83
CA TYR A 154 -9.79 -7.25 -2.51
C TYR A 154 -8.44 -7.79 -2.02
N VAL A 155 -8.24 -7.92 -0.71
CA VAL A 155 -7.02 -8.52 -0.12
C VAL A 155 -6.86 -9.99 -0.55
N LEU A 156 -7.95 -10.77 -0.59
CA LEU A 156 -7.93 -12.14 -1.12
C LEU A 156 -7.49 -12.18 -2.58
N LEU A 157 -8.07 -11.31 -3.41
CA LEU A 157 -7.76 -11.23 -4.84
C LEU A 157 -6.28 -10.90 -5.09
N GLN A 158 -5.72 -9.95 -4.34
CA GLN A 158 -4.32 -9.57 -4.46
C GLN A 158 -3.36 -10.70 -4.09
N ASN A 159 -3.67 -11.48 -3.07
CA ASN A 159 -2.74 -12.47 -2.53
C ASN A 159 -2.98 -13.88 -3.10
N TRP A 160 -4.22 -14.20 -3.50
CA TRP A 160 -4.63 -15.57 -3.84
C TRP A 160 -5.32 -15.69 -5.20
N GLY A 161 -5.46 -14.58 -5.94
CA GLY A 161 -6.16 -14.52 -7.22
C GLY A 161 -7.68 -14.70 -7.07
N PRO A 162 -8.36 -15.37 -8.02
CA PRO A 162 -9.80 -15.54 -8.01
C PRO A 162 -10.36 -16.00 -6.67
N CYS A 163 -11.45 -15.34 -6.22
CA CYS A 163 -11.99 -15.53 -4.88
C CYS A 163 -13.03 -16.67 -4.82
N LEU A 164 -13.20 -17.27 -3.65
CA LEU A 164 -14.37 -18.05 -3.33
C LEU A 164 -15.44 -17.08 -2.80
N ILE A 165 -16.44 -16.77 -3.61
CA ILE A 165 -17.50 -15.83 -3.27
C ILE A 165 -18.62 -16.57 -2.51
N VAL A 166 -18.86 -16.14 -1.26
CA VAL A 166 -19.93 -16.72 -0.41
C VAL A 166 -21.21 -15.87 -0.39
N GLY A 167 -21.22 -14.71 -1.07
CA GLY A 167 -22.37 -13.81 -1.09
C GLY A 167 -22.74 -13.30 0.30
N ASP A 168 -24.05 -13.29 0.61
CA ASP A 168 -24.58 -12.83 1.90
C ASP A 168 -24.73 -13.98 2.93
N GLU A 169 -24.27 -15.18 2.60
CA GLU A 169 -24.37 -16.35 3.47
C GLU A 169 -23.51 -16.17 4.74
N VAL A 170 -24.12 -16.31 5.90
CA VAL A 170 -23.39 -16.46 7.15
C VAL A 170 -22.91 -17.90 7.24
N VAL A 171 -21.76 -18.18 6.63
CA VAL A 171 -21.19 -19.52 6.55
C VAL A 171 -21.09 -20.14 7.95
N SER A 172 -21.68 -21.33 8.12
CA SER A 172 -21.60 -22.12 9.36
C SER A 172 -20.14 -22.44 9.71
N THR A 173 -19.83 -22.61 10.97
CA THR A 173 -18.49 -22.98 11.47
C THR A 173 -18.41 -24.44 11.92
N SER A 174 -19.51 -25.19 11.81
CA SER A 174 -19.66 -26.55 12.38
C SER A 174 -20.07 -27.60 11.33
N GLU A 175 -19.91 -27.29 10.03
CA GLU A 175 -20.28 -28.18 8.95
C GLU A 175 -19.15 -29.15 8.57
N THR A 176 -19.46 -30.09 7.68
CA THR A 176 -18.46 -31.04 7.17
C THR A 176 -17.49 -30.39 6.19
N ALA A 177 -16.35 -31.01 5.96
CA ALA A 177 -15.37 -30.55 4.98
C ALA A 177 -15.97 -30.42 3.57
N GLU A 178 -16.94 -31.25 3.21
CA GLU A 178 -17.65 -31.24 1.93
C GLU A 178 -18.48 -29.96 1.74
N TYR A 179 -19.12 -29.45 2.79
CA TYR A 179 -19.85 -28.18 2.76
C TYR A 179 -18.92 -26.99 2.42
N TYR A 180 -17.66 -27.03 2.88
CA TYR A 180 -16.68 -25.96 2.61
C TYR A 180 -15.93 -26.13 1.29
N ASN A 181 -16.04 -27.27 0.63
CA ASN A 181 -15.40 -27.53 -0.65
C ASN A 181 -16.17 -26.86 -1.79
N ARG A 182 -15.91 -25.57 -2.00
CA ARG A 182 -16.57 -24.72 -3.00
C ARG A 182 -15.57 -24.25 -4.05
N GLU A 183 -16.01 -24.13 -5.28
CA GLU A 183 -15.19 -23.62 -6.37
C GLU A 183 -15.03 -22.10 -6.28
N ARG A 184 -13.91 -21.60 -6.78
CA ARG A 184 -13.65 -20.16 -6.89
C ARG A 184 -14.47 -19.55 -8.03
N ALA A 185 -14.78 -18.29 -7.93
CA ALA A 185 -15.21 -17.45 -9.04
C ALA A 185 -14.06 -17.26 -10.05
N THR A 186 -14.33 -16.78 -11.25
CA THR A 186 -13.25 -16.34 -12.17
C THR A 186 -12.64 -15.02 -11.72
N MET A 187 -11.54 -14.61 -12.33
CA MET A 187 -10.93 -13.29 -12.07
C MET A 187 -11.91 -12.16 -12.33
N ASP A 188 -12.64 -12.23 -13.46
CA ASP A 188 -13.65 -11.23 -13.82
C ASP A 188 -14.82 -11.23 -12.85
N GLU A 189 -15.39 -12.40 -12.54
CA GLU A 189 -16.48 -12.52 -11.54
C GLU A 189 -16.05 -11.99 -10.17
N SER A 190 -14.79 -12.21 -9.77
CA SER A 190 -14.23 -11.70 -8.51
C SER A 190 -14.09 -10.18 -8.52
N ILE A 191 -13.52 -9.60 -9.58
CA ILE A 191 -13.37 -8.14 -9.71
C ILE A 191 -14.73 -7.47 -9.75
N ASP A 192 -15.68 -8.00 -10.52
CA ASP A 192 -17.03 -7.45 -10.63
C ASP A 192 -17.76 -7.48 -9.29
N TYR A 193 -17.65 -8.58 -8.54
CA TYR A 193 -18.23 -8.70 -7.20
C TYR A 193 -17.63 -7.66 -6.24
N ILE A 194 -16.30 -7.52 -6.21
CA ILE A 194 -15.61 -6.56 -5.34
C ILE A 194 -15.99 -5.12 -5.70
N CYS A 195 -15.99 -4.79 -6.99
CA CYS A 195 -16.43 -3.47 -7.46
C CYS A 195 -17.88 -3.17 -7.07
N ASN A 196 -18.77 -4.17 -7.16
CA ASN A 196 -20.16 -4.02 -6.72
C ASN A 196 -20.27 -3.79 -5.20
N GLU A 197 -19.49 -4.48 -4.38
CA GLU A 197 -19.44 -4.22 -2.94
C GLU A 197 -19.01 -2.77 -2.64
N PHE A 198 -17.98 -2.26 -3.31
CA PHE A 198 -17.59 -0.87 -3.18
C PHE A 198 -18.68 0.09 -3.69
N ALA A 199 -19.36 -0.25 -4.78
CA ALA A 199 -20.47 0.56 -5.29
C ALA A 199 -21.65 0.63 -4.30
N GLN A 200 -21.99 -0.48 -3.65
CA GLN A 200 -23.03 -0.52 -2.61
C GLN A 200 -22.65 0.30 -1.36
N SER A 201 -21.38 0.54 -1.12
CA SER A 201 -20.93 1.41 -0.02
C SER A 201 -21.08 2.90 -0.32
N LEU A 202 -21.05 3.32 -1.60
CA LEU A 202 -21.00 4.73 -2.01
C LEU A 202 -22.16 5.59 -1.47
N PRO A 203 -23.43 5.14 -1.43
CA PRO A 203 -24.52 5.99 -0.94
C PRO A 203 -24.31 6.48 0.50
N GLY A 204 -23.83 5.64 1.42
CA GLY A 204 -23.67 5.97 2.84
C GLY A 204 -22.27 6.46 3.23
N LEU A 205 -21.27 6.40 2.36
CA LEU A 205 -19.95 6.96 2.64
C LEU A 205 -19.96 8.48 2.50
N LYS A 206 -19.15 9.17 3.30
CA LYS A 206 -18.98 10.62 3.22
C LYS A 206 -18.18 11.00 1.96
N ARG A 207 -18.44 12.22 1.41
CA ARG A 207 -17.52 12.82 0.46
C ARG A 207 -16.19 13.14 1.17
N PRO A 208 -15.05 13.15 0.47
CA PRO A 208 -13.77 13.52 1.07
C PRO A 208 -13.80 14.91 1.74
N SER A 209 -14.53 15.86 1.15
CA SER A 209 -14.70 17.23 1.69
C SER A 209 -15.56 17.30 2.96
N GLU A 210 -16.34 16.26 3.25
CA GLU A 210 -17.24 16.16 4.41
C GLU A 210 -16.61 15.35 5.55
N GLN A 211 -15.46 14.68 5.29
CA GLN A 211 -14.79 13.85 6.27
C GLN A 211 -14.03 14.71 7.28
N SER A 212 -14.38 14.57 8.54
CA SER A 212 -13.62 15.20 9.62
C SER A 212 -12.23 14.57 9.76
N THR A 213 -11.21 15.39 10.03
CA THR A 213 -9.84 14.93 10.32
C THR A 213 -9.75 14.01 11.53
N ALA A 214 -10.71 14.08 12.47
CA ALA A 214 -10.83 13.15 13.59
C ALA A 214 -11.13 11.70 13.16
N TYR A 215 -11.63 11.53 11.94
CA TYR A 215 -11.95 10.23 11.35
C TYR A 215 -11.03 9.90 10.15
N PHE A 216 -9.83 10.48 10.14
CA PHE A 216 -8.81 10.12 9.15
C PHE A 216 -8.59 8.60 9.12
N GLY A 217 -8.37 8.05 7.95
CA GLY A 217 -8.25 6.59 7.75
C GLY A 217 -9.57 5.85 7.53
N ARG A 218 -10.73 6.46 7.87
CA ARG A 218 -12.02 5.87 7.47
C ARG A 218 -12.23 6.04 5.96
N PRO A 219 -12.82 5.04 5.28
CA PRO A 219 -13.07 5.15 3.85
C PRO A 219 -14.08 6.25 3.53
N THR A 220 -13.86 6.89 2.39
CA THR A 220 -14.75 7.90 1.80
C THR A 220 -15.26 7.42 0.44
N LYS A 221 -16.19 8.17 -0.18
CA LYS A 221 -16.59 7.93 -1.58
C LYS A 221 -15.39 7.90 -2.52
N GLY A 222 -14.40 8.77 -2.29
CA GLY A 222 -13.16 8.77 -3.05
C GLY A 222 -12.36 7.47 -2.89
N THR A 223 -12.31 6.92 -1.68
CA THR A 223 -11.65 5.64 -1.41
C THR A 223 -12.28 4.48 -2.19
N ALA A 224 -13.61 4.37 -2.14
CA ALA A 224 -14.33 3.31 -2.85
C ALA A 224 -14.17 3.43 -4.38
N LEU A 225 -14.33 4.64 -4.94
CA LEU A 225 -14.12 4.89 -6.37
C LEU A 225 -12.68 4.62 -6.82
N ALA A 226 -11.69 4.98 -6.00
CA ALA A 226 -10.29 4.76 -6.32
C ALA A 226 -9.92 3.26 -6.33
N LEU A 227 -10.47 2.47 -5.42
CA LEU A 227 -10.29 1.01 -5.42
C LEU A 227 -10.98 0.37 -6.62
N ILE A 228 -12.17 0.86 -7.03
CA ILE A 228 -12.81 0.44 -8.29
C ILE A 228 -11.91 0.76 -9.47
N ALA A 229 -11.34 1.97 -9.55
CA ALA A 229 -10.45 2.37 -10.64
C ALA A 229 -9.20 1.47 -10.70
N ARG A 230 -8.56 1.19 -9.57
CA ARG A 230 -7.41 0.26 -9.48
C ARG A 230 -7.77 -1.14 -9.98
N LEU A 231 -8.90 -1.69 -9.56
CA LEU A 231 -9.34 -3.02 -9.98
C LEU A 231 -9.67 -3.07 -11.48
N ARG A 232 -10.30 -2.04 -12.04
CA ARG A 232 -10.61 -1.96 -13.47
C ARG A 232 -9.33 -1.82 -14.31
N LEU A 233 -8.33 -1.11 -13.81
CA LEU A 233 -7.01 -1.06 -14.47
C LEU A 233 -6.33 -2.43 -14.46
N VAL A 234 -6.34 -3.14 -13.33
CA VAL A 234 -5.83 -4.52 -13.24
C VAL A 234 -6.55 -5.43 -14.23
N GLN A 235 -7.89 -5.35 -14.32
CA GLN A 235 -8.70 -6.14 -15.25
C GLN A 235 -8.37 -5.84 -16.72
N ALA A 236 -8.01 -4.60 -17.04
CA ALA A 236 -7.62 -4.17 -18.39
C ALA A 236 -6.19 -4.54 -18.74
N SER A 237 -5.33 -4.80 -17.75
CA SER A 237 -3.90 -5.05 -17.95
C SER A 237 -3.64 -6.32 -18.79
N PRO A 238 -2.51 -6.39 -19.52
CA PRO A 238 -2.17 -7.56 -20.37
C PRO A 238 -2.13 -8.90 -19.63
N THR A 239 -1.90 -8.89 -18.33
CA THR A 239 -1.89 -10.11 -17.51
C THR A 239 -3.27 -10.76 -17.41
N PHE A 240 -4.34 -9.94 -17.31
CA PHE A 240 -5.69 -10.41 -17.01
C PHE A 240 -6.71 -10.13 -18.14
N ASN A 241 -6.29 -9.44 -19.20
CA ASN A 241 -7.15 -9.08 -20.32
C ASN A 241 -6.92 -9.97 -21.56
N GLY A 242 -6.74 -11.25 -21.37
CA GLY A 242 -6.60 -12.18 -22.49
C GLY A 242 -5.32 -12.00 -23.32
N GLY A 243 -5.35 -12.54 -24.53
CA GLY A 243 -4.21 -12.44 -25.44
C GLY A 243 -3.07 -13.43 -25.14
N THR A 244 -1.90 -13.20 -25.73
CA THR A 244 -0.78 -14.17 -25.71
C THR A 244 -0.26 -14.43 -24.30
N TYR A 245 -0.17 -13.38 -23.46
CA TYR A 245 0.37 -13.49 -22.11
C TYR A 245 -0.58 -14.29 -21.21
N ALA A 246 -1.86 -13.96 -21.21
CA ALA A 246 -2.87 -14.67 -20.41
C ALA A 246 -2.97 -16.15 -20.83
N LYS A 247 -2.93 -16.44 -22.13
CA LYS A 247 -2.93 -17.80 -22.66
C LYS A 247 -1.71 -18.61 -22.19
N ARG A 248 -0.53 -18.00 -22.20
CA ARG A 248 0.70 -18.66 -21.77
C ARG A 248 0.71 -18.93 -20.26
N CYS A 249 0.23 -18.00 -19.44
CA CYS A 249 0.30 -18.11 -17.99
C CYS A 249 -0.88 -18.88 -17.38
N PHE A 250 -2.09 -18.80 -17.98
CA PHE A 250 -3.33 -19.28 -17.40
C PHE A 250 -4.18 -20.14 -18.33
N GLY A 251 -3.67 -20.50 -19.53
CA GLY A 251 -4.44 -21.17 -20.57
C GLY A 251 -4.96 -22.57 -20.22
N GLU A 252 -4.38 -23.21 -19.22
CA GLU A 252 -4.82 -24.53 -18.75
C GLU A 252 -5.71 -24.46 -17.48
N TRP A 253 -5.87 -23.27 -16.90
CA TRP A 253 -6.56 -23.12 -15.64
C TRP A 253 -8.05 -22.85 -15.83
N LYS A 254 -8.85 -23.91 -15.68
CA LYS A 254 -10.31 -23.89 -15.88
C LYS A 254 -11.05 -24.31 -14.62
N ARG A 255 -12.23 -23.73 -14.43
CA ARG A 255 -13.19 -24.14 -13.43
C ARG A 255 -13.84 -25.46 -13.86
N THR A 256 -13.92 -26.41 -12.93
CA THR A 256 -14.35 -27.79 -13.24
C THR A 256 -15.83 -27.85 -13.55
N SER A 257 -16.66 -27.07 -12.85
CA SER A 257 -18.13 -27.16 -12.97
C SER A 257 -18.69 -26.71 -14.32
N ASP A 258 -18.06 -25.68 -14.96
CA ASP A 258 -18.59 -25.07 -16.18
C ASP A 258 -17.56 -24.90 -17.32
N GLY A 259 -16.31 -25.29 -17.08
CA GLY A 259 -15.22 -25.20 -18.04
C GLY A 259 -14.73 -23.79 -18.35
N LYS A 260 -15.21 -22.75 -17.64
CA LYS A 260 -14.73 -21.38 -17.81
C LYS A 260 -13.28 -21.25 -17.38
N TYR A 261 -12.51 -20.46 -18.13
CA TYR A 261 -11.17 -20.09 -17.69
C TYR A 261 -11.23 -19.18 -16.46
N TYR A 262 -10.37 -19.41 -15.49
CA TYR A 262 -10.27 -18.53 -14.32
C TYR A 262 -9.74 -17.14 -14.69
N VAL A 263 -8.92 -17.03 -15.72
CA VAL A 263 -8.46 -15.76 -16.31
C VAL A 263 -8.93 -15.71 -17.77
N ASN A 264 -9.54 -14.61 -18.17
CA ASN A 264 -10.04 -14.44 -19.54
C ASN A 264 -8.93 -14.66 -20.57
N GLN A 265 -9.25 -15.40 -21.64
CA GLN A 265 -8.28 -15.74 -22.70
C GLN A 265 -8.40 -14.85 -23.94
N ASP A 266 -9.48 -14.10 -24.10
CA ASP A 266 -9.75 -13.23 -25.22
C ASP A 266 -9.54 -11.77 -24.84
N TYR A 267 -8.81 -11.03 -25.67
CA TYR A 267 -8.57 -9.62 -25.43
C TYR A 267 -9.84 -8.79 -25.64
N ASP A 268 -10.14 -7.93 -24.68
CA ASP A 268 -11.26 -6.99 -24.74
C ASP A 268 -10.76 -5.54 -24.57
N ALA A 269 -10.70 -4.81 -25.68
CA ALA A 269 -10.25 -3.42 -25.70
C ALA A 269 -11.12 -2.47 -24.86
N LYS A 270 -12.42 -2.79 -24.66
CA LYS A 270 -13.33 -1.96 -23.85
C LYS A 270 -12.95 -1.87 -22.39
N ARG A 271 -12.20 -2.83 -21.87
CA ARG A 271 -11.73 -2.82 -20.48
C ARG A 271 -10.87 -1.59 -20.17
N TRP A 272 -10.09 -1.12 -21.14
CA TRP A 272 -9.33 0.12 -21.00
C TRP A 272 -10.23 1.35 -20.86
N ALA A 273 -11.28 1.44 -21.66
CA ALA A 273 -12.26 2.52 -21.55
C ALA A 273 -12.99 2.48 -20.18
N VAL A 274 -13.34 1.28 -19.66
CA VAL A 274 -13.94 1.14 -18.33
C VAL A 274 -12.97 1.60 -17.23
N ALA A 275 -11.68 1.25 -17.35
CA ALA A 275 -10.66 1.69 -16.40
C ALA A 275 -10.46 3.21 -16.42
N ALA A 276 -10.39 3.82 -17.60
CA ALA A 276 -10.28 5.28 -17.76
C ALA A 276 -11.51 6.00 -17.21
N ALA A 277 -12.73 5.49 -17.49
CA ALA A 277 -13.97 6.03 -16.94
C ALA A 277 -13.99 5.96 -15.40
N ALA A 278 -13.55 4.85 -14.81
CA ALA A 278 -13.50 4.67 -13.37
C ALA A 278 -12.49 5.63 -12.71
N ALA A 279 -11.29 5.79 -13.27
CA ALA A 279 -10.30 6.75 -12.79
C ALA A 279 -10.84 8.19 -12.88
N LYS A 280 -11.55 8.52 -13.97
CA LYS A 280 -12.16 9.82 -14.14
C LYS A 280 -13.20 10.13 -13.07
N GLN A 281 -13.96 9.17 -12.56
CA GLN A 281 -14.91 9.39 -11.46
C GLN A 281 -14.24 9.90 -10.18
N VAL A 282 -13.00 9.48 -9.92
CA VAL A 282 -12.21 10.00 -8.78
C VAL A 282 -11.75 11.44 -9.06
N ILE A 283 -11.25 11.69 -10.27
CA ILE A 283 -10.79 13.02 -10.69
C ILE A 283 -11.94 14.03 -10.63
N ASP A 284 -13.12 13.65 -11.11
CA ASP A 284 -14.34 14.49 -11.17
C ASP A 284 -14.95 14.78 -9.79
N LEU A 285 -14.47 14.17 -8.70
CA LEU A 285 -14.80 14.63 -7.35
C LEU A 285 -14.29 16.05 -7.08
N ASN A 286 -13.30 16.53 -7.84
CA ASN A 286 -12.69 17.85 -7.76
C ASN A 286 -12.22 18.22 -6.32
N TYR A 287 -11.78 17.24 -5.57
CA TYR A 287 -11.30 17.41 -4.20
C TYR A 287 -9.79 17.19 -4.07
N TYR A 288 -9.28 16.15 -4.71
CA TYR A 288 -7.88 15.73 -4.59
C TYR A 288 -6.93 16.62 -5.38
N THR A 289 -5.74 16.84 -4.83
CA THR A 289 -4.65 17.60 -5.47
C THR A 289 -3.34 16.92 -5.14
N LEU A 290 -2.34 17.04 -6.00
CA LEU A 290 -0.99 16.61 -5.64
C LEU A 290 -0.47 17.46 -4.48
N PHE A 291 0.25 16.82 -3.57
CA PHE A 291 0.90 17.50 -2.45
C PHE A 291 2.07 18.36 -2.95
N THR A 292 2.17 19.57 -2.46
CA THR A 292 3.25 20.50 -2.79
C THR A 292 3.68 21.28 -1.56
N VAL A 293 4.96 21.63 -1.52
CA VAL A 293 5.58 22.53 -0.55
C VAL A 293 5.99 23.78 -1.30
N ASP A 294 5.78 24.95 -0.73
CA ASP A 294 6.16 26.22 -1.32
C ASP A 294 7.68 26.31 -1.49
N ALA A 295 8.14 26.94 -2.57
CA ALA A 295 9.56 27.15 -2.82
C ALA A 295 10.20 28.02 -1.73
N ASP A 296 11.36 27.60 -1.24
CA ASP A 296 12.25 28.48 -0.48
C ASP A 296 12.78 29.59 -1.40
N LYS A 297 12.48 30.84 -1.05
CA LYS A 297 12.89 32.01 -1.84
C LYS A 297 14.39 32.28 -1.76
N ASP A 298 15.01 31.91 -0.65
CA ASP A 298 16.43 32.16 -0.39
C ASP A 298 17.30 31.03 -0.95
N ASN A 299 16.77 29.81 -1.09
CA ASN A 299 17.46 28.64 -1.62
C ASN A 299 16.55 27.78 -2.51
N PRO A 300 16.13 28.29 -3.68
CA PRO A 300 15.20 27.58 -4.55
C PRO A 300 15.83 26.30 -5.12
N TYR A 301 14.99 25.27 -5.29
CA TYR A 301 15.41 24.02 -5.94
C TYR A 301 15.91 24.30 -7.38
N PRO A 302 17.08 23.77 -7.78
CA PRO A 302 17.69 24.07 -9.08
C PRO A 302 17.00 23.32 -10.23
N LEU A 303 16.03 23.94 -10.88
CA LEU A 303 15.33 23.41 -12.04
C LEU A 303 16.25 23.36 -13.29
N ASP A 304 15.96 22.41 -14.18
CA ASP A 304 16.51 22.42 -15.53
C ASP A 304 15.82 23.48 -16.41
N ALA A 305 16.53 24.03 -17.41
CA ALA A 305 15.97 25.06 -18.28
C ALA A 305 14.78 24.57 -19.13
N SER A 306 14.62 23.27 -19.31
CA SER A 306 13.48 22.65 -20.03
C SER A 306 12.20 22.58 -19.19
N VAL A 307 12.27 22.85 -17.89
CA VAL A 307 11.11 22.80 -16.99
C VAL A 307 10.34 24.11 -17.05
N PRO A 308 9.02 24.10 -17.33
CA PRO A 308 8.22 25.32 -17.31
C PRO A 308 8.19 25.97 -15.93
N THR A 309 8.40 27.29 -15.90
CA THR A 309 8.41 28.11 -14.66
C THR A 309 7.04 28.70 -14.32
N ALA A 310 6.01 28.38 -15.09
CA ALA A 310 4.63 28.72 -14.75
C ALA A 310 4.29 28.16 -13.36
N LYS A 311 3.36 28.83 -12.66
CA LYS A 311 2.90 28.38 -11.34
C LYS A 311 2.31 26.96 -11.44
N PHE A 312 2.65 26.10 -10.48
CA PHE A 312 2.04 24.77 -10.38
C PHE A 312 0.49 24.88 -10.38
N PRO A 313 -0.25 24.04 -11.14
CA PRO A 313 0.18 22.80 -11.82
C PRO A 313 0.60 22.94 -13.30
N ASP A 314 0.70 24.13 -13.85
CA ASP A 314 1.05 24.34 -15.26
C ASP A 314 2.57 24.40 -15.52
N GLY A 315 3.35 24.29 -14.45
CA GLY A 315 4.81 24.23 -14.42
C GLY A 315 5.27 23.95 -12.98
N ALA A 316 6.57 24.01 -12.74
CA ALA A 316 7.16 23.80 -11.42
C ALA A 316 7.37 25.11 -10.63
N GLY A 317 6.84 26.24 -11.11
CA GLY A 317 7.03 27.53 -10.45
C GLY A 317 6.27 27.63 -9.12
N GLY A 318 6.95 28.20 -8.12
CA GLY A 318 6.39 28.48 -6.79
C GLY A 318 6.40 27.29 -5.82
N ILE A 319 6.94 26.13 -6.21
CA ILE A 319 7.05 24.95 -5.35
C ILE A 319 8.50 24.51 -5.18
N ASP A 320 8.77 23.79 -4.08
CA ASP A 320 9.99 23.00 -3.90
C ASP A 320 9.76 21.56 -4.37
N PRO A 321 10.38 21.12 -5.48
CA PRO A 321 10.19 19.78 -6.02
C PRO A 321 10.68 18.65 -5.11
N TYR A 322 11.72 18.87 -4.30
CA TYR A 322 12.22 17.85 -3.39
C TYR A 322 11.27 17.65 -2.22
N HIS A 323 10.92 18.71 -1.51
CA HIS A 323 10.01 18.65 -0.36
C HIS A 323 8.57 18.30 -0.76
N SER A 324 8.12 18.73 -1.94
CA SER A 324 6.82 18.33 -2.49
C SER A 324 6.68 16.81 -2.73
N PHE A 325 7.78 16.08 -2.80
CA PHE A 325 7.75 14.62 -2.87
C PHE A 325 8.15 13.96 -1.56
N ALA A 326 9.27 14.37 -0.95
CA ALA A 326 9.84 13.72 0.22
C ALA A 326 8.92 13.81 1.45
N ASP A 327 8.34 15.00 1.71
CA ASP A 327 7.59 15.29 2.93
C ASP A 327 6.23 14.58 2.99
N MET A 328 5.77 14.06 1.86
CA MET A 328 4.58 13.23 1.82
C MET A 328 4.79 11.87 2.49
N PHE A 329 6.03 11.36 2.54
CA PHE A 329 6.36 10.01 3.00
C PHE A 329 7.18 9.95 4.28
N ASN A 330 8.02 10.96 4.51
CA ASN A 330 9.01 10.95 5.60
C ASN A 330 8.42 11.32 6.97
N GLY A 331 7.19 11.82 7.02
CA GLY A 331 6.50 12.22 8.24
C GLY A 331 6.52 13.73 8.53
N GLU A 332 7.18 14.54 7.69
CA GLU A 332 7.14 16.01 7.81
C GLU A 332 5.75 16.55 7.46
N GLY A 333 5.17 16.07 6.38
CA GLY A 333 3.83 16.47 5.94
C GLY A 333 2.73 15.92 6.87
N THR A 334 1.77 16.77 7.23
CA THR A 334 0.61 16.36 8.05
C THR A 334 -0.38 15.55 7.22
N ALA A 335 -0.42 14.25 7.40
CA ALA A 335 -1.25 13.32 6.63
C ALA A 335 -2.74 13.69 6.62
N LYS A 336 -3.30 14.13 7.75
CA LYS A 336 -4.73 14.46 7.91
C LYS A 336 -5.25 15.56 6.99
N VAL A 337 -4.38 16.47 6.56
CA VAL A 337 -4.74 17.60 5.69
C VAL A 337 -4.16 17.45 4.27
N ASN A 338 -3.41 16.39 4.02
CA ASN A 338 -2.83 16.11 2.72
C ASN A 338 -3.90 15.61 1.74
N ARG A 339 -4.26 16.44 0.78
CA ARG A 339 -5.31 16.16 -0.22
C ARG A 339 -4.85 15.23 -1.36
N GLU A 340 -3.61 14.81 -1.37
CA GLU A 340 -3.17 13.73 -2.27
C GLU A 340 -3.51 12.35 -1.71
N LEU A 341 -3.57 12.19 -0.39
CA LEU A 341 -3.90 10.92 0.25
C LEU A 341 -5.40 10.64 0.12
N ILE A 342 -5.77 9.72 -0.77
CA ILE A 342 -7.15 9.26 -0.93
C ILE A 342 -7.53 8.33 0.23
N TRP A 343 -6.59 7.44 0.59
CA TRP A 343 -6.70 6.56 1.75
C TRP A 343 -5.30 6.23 2.26
N ALA A 344 -5.09 6.35 3.56
CA ALA A 344 -3.78 6.15 4.16
C ALA A 344 -3.89 5.72 5.63
N ASP A 345 -2.88 4.99 6.09
CA ASP A 345 -2.57 4.89 7.51
C ASP A 345 -1.87 6.19 7.94
N GLU A 346 -2.41 6.89 8.94
CA GLU A 346 -1.78 8.10 9.47
C GLU A 346 -0.42 7.80 10.11
N TYR A 347 -0.33 6.63 10.73
CA TYR A 347 0.82 6.20 11.49
C TYR A 347 1.07 4.71 11.23
N SER A 348 2.10 4.41 10.48
CA SER A 348 2.43 3.04 10.12
C SER A 348 3.69 2.55 10.82
N GLY A 349 3.50 1.77 11.89
CA GLY A 349 4.60 1.07 12.57
C GLY A 349 5.41 0.16 11.63
N PRO A 350 4.76 -0.62 10.72
CA PRO A 350 5.49 -1.41 9.73
C PRO A 350 6.38 -0.60 8.80
N VAL A 351 5.98 0.59 8.35
CA VAL A 351 6.83 1.46 7.52
C VAL A 351 8.01 2.00 8.31
N MET A 352 7.82 2.35 9.58
CA MET A 352 8.94 2.72 10.45
C MET A 352 9.93 1.55 10.60
N THR A 353 9.43 0.33 10.79
CA THR A 353 10.26 -0.89 10.85
C THR A 353 10.97 -1.13 9.52
N TYR A 354 10.28 -0.94 8.38
CA TYR A 354 10.88 -0.99 7.05
C TYR A 354 12.06 -0.03 6.91
N SER A 355 11.90 1.21 7.35
CA SER A 355 12.98 2.20 7.29
C SER A 355 14.25 1.77 8.05
N ARG A 356 14.10 0.98 9.13
CA ARG A 356 15.22 0.45 9.91
C ARG A 356 16.15 -0.46 9.10
N HIS A 357 15.63 -1.19 8.11
CA HIS A 357 16.41 -2.02 7.21
C HIS A 357 17.29 -1.23 6.22
N SER A 358 17.07 0.07 6.11
CA SER A 358 17.92 0.96 5.30
C SER A 358 19.14 1.47 6.07
N PHE A 359 19.06 1.53 7.40
CA PHE A 359 20.18 1.97 8.24
C PHE A 359 21.19 0.85 8.47
N PRO A 360 22.50 1.15 8.46
CA PRO A 360 23.54 0.18 8.82
C PRO A 360 23.42 -0.31 10.26
N VAL A 361 23.86 -1.54 10.52
CA VAL A 361 23.77 -2.19 11.84
C VAL A 361 24.48 -1.36 12.93
N ASN A 362 25.66 -0.81 12.63
CA ASN A 362 26.41 0.01 13.57
C ASN A 362 25.69 1.32 13.97
N TYR A 363 24.64 1.68 13.24
CA TYR A 363 23.80 2.86 13.48
C TYR A 363 22.39 2.49 13.97
N GLY A 364 22.26 1.33 14.61
CA GLY A 364 21.02 0.82 15.19
C GLY A 364 20.02 0.27 14.17
N GLY A 365 20.39 0.23 12.90
CA GLY A 365 19.63 -0.38 11.83
C GLY A 365 19.68 -1.90 11.83
N TRP A 366 19.05 -2.50 10.84
CA TRP A 366 19.12 -3.94 10.57
C TRP A 366 19.82 -4.24 9.23
N GLY A 367 19.99 -3.24 8.36
CA GLY A 367 20.59 -3.42 7.06
C GLY A 367 19.84 -4.41 6.16
N GLY A 368 20.55 -4.92 5.14
CA GLY A 368 20.13 -6.07 4.33
C GLY A 368 19.20 -5.80 3.17
N MET A 369 18.51 -4.66 3.10
CA MET A 369 17.72 -4.25 1.93
C MET A 369 18.54 -3.45 0.94
N SER A 370 18.37 -3.77 -0.34
CA SER A 370 19.09 -3.12 -1.43
C SER A 370 18.18 -2.85 -2.61
N VAL A 371 18.44 -1.75 -3.33
CA VAL A 371 17.72 -1.40 -4.56
C VAL A 371 18.55 -1.86 -5.77
N PRO A 372 18.00 -2.69 -6.68
CA PRO A 372 18.73 -3.12 -7.86
C PRO A 372 19.09 -1.96 -8.81
N GLN A 373 20.23 -2.06 -9.50
CA GLN A 373 20.67 -1.05 -10.48
C GLN A 373 19.60 -0.73 -11.53
N ARG A 374 18.86 -1.74 -12.00
CA ARG A 374 17.77 -1.58 -12.95
C ARG A 374 16.72 -0.56 -12.49
N VAL A 375 16.40 -0.54 -11.20
CA VAL A 375 15.46 0.42 -10.61
C VAL A 375 16.09 1.82 -10.54
N ILE A 376 17.38 1.90 -10.20
CA ILE A 376 18.13 3.17 -10.19
C ILE A 376 18.15 3.82 -11.58
N ASP A 377 18.25 3.02 -12.64
CA ASP A 377 18.27 3.49 -14.03
C ASP A 377 16.89 4.00 -14.51
N CYS A 378 15.80 3.64 -13.82
CA CYS A 378 14.47 4.19 -14.06
C CYS A 378 14.32 5.64 -13.56
N PHE A 379 15.09 6.05 -12.53
CA PHE A 379 15.06 7.42 -12.04
C PHE A 379 15.72 8.37 -13.05
N LEU A 380 14.93 9.33 -13.53
CA LEU A 380 15.36 10.24 -14.59
C LEU A 380 16.42 11.24 -14.09
N MET A 381 17.15 11.80 -15.04
CA MET A 381 17.96 13.00 -14.84
C MET A 381 17.02 14.22 -14.76
N LYS A 382 17.52 15.36 -14.29
CA LYS A 382 16.72 16.59 -14.14
C LYS A 382 16.17 17.15 -15.45
N ASP A 383 16.77 16.76 -16.60
CA ASP A 383 16.28 17.08 -17.96
C ASP A 383 15.16 16.15 -18.45
N GLY A 384 14.67 15.25 -17.60
CA GLY A 384 13.57 14.33 -17.91
C GLY A 384 13.94 13.11 -18.72
N LYS A 385 15.23 12.89 -19.00
CA LYS A 385 15.74 11.73 -19.75
C LYS A 385 16.26 10.63 -18.84
N LYS A 386 16.32 9.40 -19.34
CA LYS A 386 17.00 8.31 -18.64
C LYS A 386 18.51 8.58 -18.57
N PRO A 387 19.23 8.03 -17.57
CA PRO A 387 20.69 8.23 -17.47
C PRO A 387 21.44 7.95 -18.76
N ALA A 388 21.14 6.83 -19.42
CA ALA A 388 21.80 6.45 -20.68
C ALA A 388 21.55 7.40 -21.87
N GLU A 389 20.51 8.24 -21.80
CA GLU A 389 20.08 9.14 -22.87
C GLU A 389 20.41 10.62 -22.58
N SER A 390 20.76 10.93 -21.34
CA SER A 390 20.98 12.32 -20.88
C SER A 390 22.45 12.73 -20.99
N PRO A 391 22.75 13.89 -21.60
CA PRO A 391 24.10 14.44 -21.60
C PRO A 391 24.56 14.91 -20.20
N LEU A 392 23.65 14.98 -19.24
CA LEU A 392 23.96 15.39 -17.85
C LEU A 392 24.50 14.23 -17.01
N TYR A 393 24.42 12.99 -17.50
CA TYR A 393 24.88 11.82 -16.79
C TYR A 393 26.37 11.57 -16.99
N GLU A 394 27.11 11.48 -15.88
CA GLU A 394 28.51 11.07 -15.92
C GLU A 394 28.62 9.59 -15.53
N ALA A 395 28.95 8.76 -16.51
CA ALA A 395 29.05 7.30 -16.31
C ALA A 395 30.39 6.87 -15.69
N ASP A 396 31.42 7.73 -15.74
CA ASP A 396 32.72 7.44 -15.14
C ASP A 396 32.67 7.64 -13.63
N LEU A 397 32.55 6.53 -12.91
CA LEU A 397 32.48 6.51 -11.45
C LEU A 397 33.78 6.97 -10.76
N THR A 398 34.87 7.17 -11.50
CA THR A 398 36.11 7.75 -10.96
C THR A 398 36.08 9.28 -10.90
N LYS A 399 35.10 9.90 -11.53
CA LYS A 399 34.87 11.33 -11.43
C LYS A 399 33.95 11.65 -10.26
N HIS A 400 34.38 12.53 -9.40
CA HIS A 400 33.73 12.83 -8.13
C HIS A 400 33.45 14.32 -7.95
N VAL A 401 32.49 14.63 -7.07
CA VAL A 401 32.35 15.99 -6.54
C VAL A 401 33.58 16.34 -5.68
N ASN A 402 34.05 17.57 -5.81
CA ASN A 402 35.26 18.04 -5.14
C ASN A 402 35.00 18.82 -3.83
N GLN A 403 33.73 18.97 -3.48
CA GLN A 403 33.27 19.61 -2.24
C GLN A 403 31.87 19.10 -1.87
N LYS A 404 31.42 19.36 -0.65
CA LYS A 404 30.04 19.04 -0.24
C LYS A 404 29.05 19.74 -1.18
N LYS A 405 28.04 19.03 -1.61
CA LYS A 405 26.93 19.53 -2.45
C LYS A 405 25.59 19.16 -1.80
N SER A 406 24.64 20.08 -1.79
CA SER A 406 23.30 19.87 -1.23
C SER A 406 22.24 20.09 -2.29
N ILE A 407 21.19 19.27 -2.28
CA ILE A 407 19.98 19.39 -3.11
C ILE A 407 18.79 19.01 -2.25
N GLY A 408 17.96 19.98 -1.87
CA GLY A 408 16.99 19.78 -0.79
C GLY A 408 17.70 19.26 0.47
N ASP A 409 17.14 18.27 1.13
CA ASP A 409 17.77 17.62 2.29
C ASP A 409 18.83 16.58 1.96
N CYS A 410 19.10 16.34 0.68
CA CYS A 410 20.13 15.41 0.25
C CYS A 410 21.50 16.10 0.20
N ASP A 411 22.34 15.82 1.18
CA ASP A 411 23.74 16.23 1.21
C ASP A 411 24.63 15.12 0.63
N MET A 412 25.56 15.51 -0.23
CA MET A 412 26.59 14.66 -0.83
C MET A 412 27.96 15.05 -0.32
N ALA A 413 28.73 14.09 0.16
CA ALA A 413 30.09 14.33 0.64
C ALA A 413 31.07 14.60 -0.51
N ASN A 414 32.20 15.25 -0.21
CA ASN A 414 33.33 15.25 -1.11
C ASN A 414 33.72 13.80 -1.48
N GLY A 415 34.04 13.56 -2.74
CA GLY A 415 34.33 12.21 -3.24
C GLY A 415 33.12 11.43 -3.74
N THR A 416 31.89 11.95 -3.61
CA THR A 416 30.69 11.31 -4.19
C THR A 416 30.79 11.25 -5.72
N PRO A 417 30.56 10.10 -6.38
CA PRO A 417 30.57 9.99 -7.84
C PRO A 417 29.63 11.00 -8.52
N LEU A 418 30.08 11.62 -9.62
CA LEU A 418 29.27 12.56 -10.39
C LEU A 418 28.02 11.91 -11.01
N ALA A 419 27.99 10.59 -11.15
CA ALA A 419 26.83 9.81 -11.59
C ALA A 419 25.55 10.06 -10.75
N TYR A 420 25.71 10.50 -9.50
CA TYR A 420 24.60 10.82 -8.59
C TYR A 420 24.20 12.29 -8.61
N THR A 421 24.87 13.12 -9.40
CA THR A 421 24.50 14.52 -9.58
C THR A 421 23.49 14.68 -10.73
N ASN A 422 22.80 15.83 -10.79
CA ASN A 422 21.81 16.15 -11.83
C ASN A 422 20.65 15.15 -11.97
N ARG A 423 20.36 14.37 -10.93
CA ARG A 423 19.21 13.45 -10.91
C ARG A 423 17.93 14.22 -10.56
N SER A 424 16.79 13.58 -10.81
CA SER A 424 15.47 14.13 -10.43
C SER A 424 15.32 14.22 -8.90
N ALA A 425 14.41 15.07 -8.42
CA ALA A 425 14.10 15.20 -6.99
C ALA A 425 13.70 13.85 -6.35
N ARG A 426 12.97 13.01 -7.08
CA ARG A 426 12.57 11.67 -6.60
C ARG A 426 13.75 10.75 -6.31
N PHE A 427 14.81 10.81 -7.10
CA PHE A 427 16.03 10.04 -6.81
C PHE A 427 16.60 10.41 -5.44
N TYR A 428 16.77 11.70 -5.20
CA TYR A 428 17.30 12.19 -3.93
C TYR A 428 16.37 11.92 -2.74
N ALA A 429 15.07 11.92 -2.97
CA ALA A 429 14.08 11.63 -1.93
C ALA A 429 13.94 10.13 -1.61
N SER A 430 14.24 9.23 -2.58
CA SER A 430 13.91 7.81 -2.47
C SER A 430 15.09 6.87 -2.33
N ILE A 431 16.32 7.32 -2.66
CA ILE A 431 17.49 6.45 -2.76
C ILE A 431 18.62 6.93 -1.84
N GLY A 432 19.11 6.02 -0.99
CA GLY A 432 20.39 6.14 -0.33
C GLY A 432 21.48 5.57 -1.24
N PHE A 433 22.54 6.32 -1.50
CA PHE A 433 23.60 5.99 -2.45
C PHE A 433 24.99 6.30 -1.87
N PRO A 434 26.07 5.75 -2.43
CA PRO A 434 27.43 6.02 -1.95
C PRO A 434 27.77 7.50 -1.91
N GLY A 435 28.22 7.98 -0.75
CA GLY A 435 28.59 9.38 -0.53
C GLY A 435 27.44 10.27 -0.05
N ARG A 436 26.19 9.76 0.04
CA ARG A 436 25.09 10.49 0.69
C ARG A 436 25.38 10.65 2.18
N ILE A 437 25.16 11.86 2.71
CA ILE A 437 25.24 12.14 4.15
C ILE A 437 23.87 11.88 4.79
N TRP A 438 23.86 11.03 5.79
CA TRP A 438 22.71 10.73 6.62
C TRP A 438 22.72 11.66 7.82
N LYS A 439 21.75 12.56 7.90
CA LYS A 439 21.73 13.65 8.89
C LYS A 439 21.56 13.13 10.31
N MET A 440 20.54 12.30 10.57
CA MET A 440 20.24 11.71 11.88
C MET A 440 20.24 12.75 13.00
N ASN A 441 19.53 13.90 12.79
CA ASN A 441 19.61 15.08 13.64
C ASN A 441 19.07 14.86 15.05
N SER A 442 18.22 13.82 15.30
CA SER A 442 17.72 13.52 16.63
C SER A 442 18.81 13.06 17.60
N THR A 443 19.98 12.65 17.11
CA THR A 443 21.13 12.37 17.98
C THR A 443 22.10 13.54 18.00
N THR A 444 22.57 13.89 19.20
CA THR A 444 23.60 14.91 19.41
C THR A 444 25.02 14.32 19.44
N ASP A 445 25.15 12.99 19.41
CA ASP A 445 26.44 12.32 19.36
C ASP A 445 27.02 12.40 17.95
N GLY A 446 28.09 13.18 17.78
CA GLY A 446 28.76 13.36 16.49
C GLY A 446 29.31 12.07 15.85
N SER A 447 29.39 10.97 16.61
CA SER A 447 29.73 9.66 16.06
C SER A 447 28.58 9.03 15.28
N PHE A 448 27.35 9.49 15.47
CA PHE A 448 26.15 8.92 14.88
C PHE A 448 25.36 9.89 13.99
N ASN A 449 25.49 11.20 14.11
CA ASN A 449 24.86 12.16 13.21
C ASN A 449 25.78 12.54 12.02
N ASN A 450 25.19 13.06 10.94
CA ASN A 450 25.90 13.54 9.74
C ASN A 450 26.91 12.52 9.18
N GLN A 451 26.51 11.25 9.12
CA GLN A 451 27.40 10.17 8.69
C GLN A 451 27.31 9.93 7.19
N THR A 452 28.46 9.74 6.54
CA THR A 452 28.56 9.33 5.14
C THR A 452 28.73 7.83 5.06
N PHE A 453 27.91 7.15 4.23
CA PHE A 453 28.03 5.73 3.93
C PHE A 453 28.43 5.55 2.46
N TRP A 454 29.37 4.63 2.24
CA TRP A 454 29.91 4.33 0.91
C TRP A 454 29.42 2.99 0.36
N TYR A 455 28.92 2.11 1.23
CA TYR A 455 28.40 0.78 0.89
C TYR A 455 29.37 -0.13 0.13
N SER A 456 30.65 0.22 0.06
CA SER A 456 31.68 -0.69 -0.46
C SER A 456 31.90 -1.85 0.51
N ILE A 457 32.52 -2.94 0.05
CA ILE A 457 32.82 -4.11 0.89
C ILE A 457 33.63 -3.71 2.13
N ASP A 458 34.56 -2.76 1.97
CA ASP A 458 35.49 -2.30 3.00
C ASP A 458 35.02 -1.01 3.71
N ASP A 459 33.78 -0.55 3.45
CA ASP A 459 33.22 0.56 4.23
C ASP A 459 33.09 0.14 5.69
N SER A 460 33.86 0.76 6.57
CA SER A 460 33.89 0.44 8.00
C SER A 460 32.57 0.73 8.73
N LYS A 461 31.66 1.49 8.11
CA LYS A 461 30.36 1.89 8.68
C LYS A 461 29.19 1.04 8.15
N ALA A 462 29.16 0.76 6.85
CA ALA A 462 28.02 0.14 6.18
C ALA A 462 28.39 -1.02 5.25
N GLY A 463 29.68 -1.34 5.11
CA GLY A 463 30.15 -2.42 4.26
C GLY A 463 29.99 -3.81 4.88
N LYS A 464 30.28 -4.82 4.07
CA LYS A 464 30.22 -6.23 4.51
C LYS A 464 31.10 -6.52 5.72
N ASN A 465 32.29 -5.91 5.76
CA ASN A 465 33.30 -6.13 6.79
C ASN A 465 33.17 -5.12 7.96
N ALA A 466 32.14 -4.29 7.99
CA ALA A 466 31.93 -3.36 9.09
C ALA A 466 31.71 -4.12 10.40
N ALA A 467 32.23 -3.57 11.50
CA ALA A 467 32.07 -4.18 12.82
C ALA A 467 30.59 -4.30 13.19
N GLY A 468 30.17 -5.45 13.73
CA GLY A 468 28.79 -5.75 14.08
C GLY A 468 27.91 -6.26 12.93
N ASN A 469 28.34 -6.17 11.68
CA ASN A 469 27.61 -6.77 10.56
C ASN A 469 27.83 -8.30 10.53
N ASN A 470 26.75 -9.01 10.26
CA ASN A 470 26.85 -10.38 9.81
C ASN A 470 26.87 -10.43 8.27
N PRO A 471 27.15 -11.60 7.65
CA PRO A 471 27.24 -11.72 6.20
C PRO A 471 25.98 -11.34 5.43
N ASN A 472 24.85 -11.08 6.09
CA ASN A 472 23.56 -10.82 5.49
C ASN A 472 23.06 -9.38 5.71
N ASP A 473 23.65 -8.62 6.62
CA ASP A 473 23.13 -7.33 7.09
C ASP A 473 23.76 -6.11 6.42
N TYR A 474 24.19 -6.25 5.17
CA TYR A 474 24.79 -5.16 4.41
C TYR A 474 24.10 -4.97 3.05
N CYS A 475 24.24 -3.77 2.50
CA CYS A 475 23.74 -3.44 1.18
C CYS A 475 24.57 -4.11 0.08
N ILE A 476 23.94 -4.95 -0.78
CA ILE A 476 24.64 -5.72 -1.82
C ILE A 476 24.75 -4.98 -3.16
N SER A 477 23.95 -3.95 -3.40
CA SER A 477 23.93 -3.19 -4.65
C SER A 477 24.62 -1.82 -4.58
N GLY A 478 24.90 -1.34 -3.37
CA GLY A 478 25.34 0.03 -3.15
C GLY A 478 24.21 1.04 -2.98
N TYR A 479 22.94 0.61 -3.11
CA TYR A 479 21.77 1.48 -2.98
C TYR A 479 20.78 0.91 -1.97
N VAL A 480 20.26 1.78 -1.10
CA VAL A 480 19.24 1.40 -0.11
C VAL A 480 17.97 2.22 -0.31
N PRO A 481 16.78 1.69 0.04
CA PRO A 481 15.56 2.49 0.01
C PRO A 481 15.63 3.63 1.02
N PHE A 482 15.22 4.84 0.62
CA PHE A 482 15.31 6.05 1.45
C PHE A 482 13.98 6.81 1.57
N LYS A 483 12.96 6.44 0.81
CA LYS A 483 11.69 7.17 0.65
C LYS A 483 11.01 7.56 1.97
N TYR A 484 11.12 6.70 2.99
CA TYR A 484 10.47 6.91 4.29
C TYR A 484 11.43 7.40 5.37
N ILE A 485 12.56 7.99 5.00
CA ILE A 485 13.55 8.43 5.98
C ILE A 485 13.50 9.95 6.12
N HIS A 486 13.26 10.40 7.36
CA HIS A 486 13.30 11.80 7.74
C HIS A 486 14.74 12.20 8.13
N PRO A 487 15.16 13.47 7.90
CA PRO A 487 16.47 13.94 8.34
C PRO A 487 16.76 13.75 9.84
N ASP A 488 15.73 13.76 10.67
CA ASP A 488 15.85 13.56 12.11
C ASP A 488 15.87 12.08 12.53
N ASP A 489 15.50 11.14 11.65
CA ASP A 489 15.46 9.73 12.02
C ASP A 489 16.80 9.21 12.47
N SER A 490 16.85 8.63 13.67
CA SER A 490 17.99 7.89 14.19
C SER A 490 17.53 6.66 14.95
N TRP A 491 18.10 5.50 14.63
CA TRP A 491 17.90 4.26 15.36
C TRP A 491 18.93 4.05 16.48
N HIS A 492 19.89 4.96 16.57
CA HIS A 492 20.94 4.95 17.59
C HIS A 492 21.01 6.33 18.25
N GLY A 493 20.88 6.38 19.56
CA GLY A 493 20.95 7.62 20.31
C GLY A 493 21.17 7.33 21.81
N LYS A 494 21.56 8.36 22.54
CA LYS A 494 21.81 8.28 23.98
C LYS A 494 20.58 7.79 24.76
N ASP A 495 19.39 8.14 24.26
CA ASP A 495 18.11 7.85 24.91
C ASP A 495 17.26 6.83 24.09
N GLY A 496 17.86 6.12 23.14
CA GLY A 496 17.20 5.16 22.24
C GLY A 496 16.90 5.72 20.86
N ALA A 497 16.12 4.97 20.08
CA ALA A 497 15.72 5.37 18.75
C ALA A 497 14.72 6.55 18.78
N ALA A 498 14.98 7.56 17.94
CA ALA A 498 14.06 8.67 17.69
C ALA A 498 13.71 8.70 16.20
N VAL A 499 12.54 8.16 15.85
CA VAL A 499 12.06 8.04 14.48
C VAL A 499 10.74 8.77 14.37
N ILE A 500 10.66 9.67 13.41
CA ILE A 500 9.45 10.44 13.14
C ILE A 500 8.34 9.48 12.68
N PRO A 501 7.09 9.61 13.17
CA PRO A 501 5.96 8.82 12.69
C PRO A 501 5.74 8.99 11.19
N LYS A 502 5.49 7.87 10.49
CA LYS A 502 5.33 7.86 9.04
C LYS A 502 3.89 7.55 8.65
N PRO A 503 3.27 8.31 7.74
CA PRO A 503 2.06 7.85 7.08
C PRO A 503 2.41 6.78 6.04
N PHE A 504 1.44 5.93 5.70
CA PHE A 504 1.54 5.05 4.55
C PHE A 504 0.35 5.27 3.61
N PRO A 505 0.58 5.71 2.36
CA PRO A 505 -0.48 5.87 1.38
C PRO A 505 -0.93 4.49 0.88
N ILE A 506 -2.16 4.09 1.20
CA ILE A 506 -2.78 2.88 0.64
C ILE A 506 -3.18 3.15 -0.81
N ILE A 507 -3.70 4.36 -1.05
CA ILE A 507 -4.01 4.87 -2.38
C ILE A 507 -3.92 6.39 -2.38
N ARG A 508 -3.29 6.97 -3.40
CA ARG A 508 -3.09 8.40 -3.53
C ARG A 508 -3.40 8.92 -4.94
N TYR A 509 -3.60 10.22 -5.05
CA TYR A 509 -4.11 10.84 -6.27
C TYR A 509 -3.18 10.68 -7.48
N ALA A 510 -1.85 10.71 -7.29
CA ALA A 510 -0.90 10.46 -8.37
C ALA A 510 -1.11 9.10 -9.05
N GLU A 511 -1.45 8.06 -8.29
CA GLU A 511 -1.79 6.74 -8.85
C GLU A 511 -3.00 6.83 -9.77
N ILE A 512 -4.03 7.57 -9.37
CA ILE A 512 -5.27 7.73 -10.16
C ILE A 512 -5.00 8.52 -11.46
N LEU A 513 -4.18 9.56 -11.39
CA LEU A 513 -3.77 10.32 -12.59
C LEU A 513 -3.00 9.43 -13.58
N LEU A 514 -2.06 8.63 -13.09
CA LEU A 514 -1.33 7.66 -13.91
C LEU A 514 -2.23 6.55 -14.44
N ALA A 515 -3.17 6.05 -13.63
CA ALA A 515 -4.15 5.05 -14.05
C ALA A 515 -5.05 5.57 -15.19
N TYR A 516 -5.48 6.84 -15.10
CA TYR A 516 -6.22 7.47 -16.19
C TYR A 516 -5.36 7.58 -17.47
N CYS A 517 -4.12 8.05 -17.36
CA CYS A 517 -3.22 8.20 -18.50
C CYS A 517 -2.95 6.85 -19.19
N GLU A 518 -2.66 5.81 -18.40
CA GLU A 518 -2.42 4.45 -18.91
C GLU A 518 -3.66 3.90 -19.61
N ALA A 519 -4.81 3.95 -18.96
CA ALA A 519 -6.05 3.42 -19.50
C ALA A 519 -6.52 4.20 -20.75
N ALA A 520 -6.52 5.53 -20.71
CA ALA A 520 -6.94 6.38 -21.84
C ALA A 520 -6.01 6.24 -23.05
N ASN A 521 -4.71 5.99 -22.83
CA ASN A 521 -3.74 5.78 -23.90
C ASN A 521 -4.10 4.58 -24.80
N HIS A 522 -4.73 3.56 -24.27
CA HIS A 522 -5.13 2.34 -24.98
C HIS A 522 -6.56 2.38 -25.54
N VAL A 523 -7.31 3.47 -25.35
CA VAL A 523 -8.66 3.60 -25.91
C VAL A 523 -8.59 3.88 -27.40
N GLN A 524 -9.25 3.03 -28.20
CA GLN A 524 -9.34 3.18 -29.65
C GLN A 524 -10.63 3.92 -30.02
N GLY A 525 -10.50 5.10 -30.63
CA GLY A 525 -11.65 5.92 -31.03
C GLY A 525 -12.39 6.53 -29.85
N SER A 526 -13.72 6.42 -29.85
CA SER A 526 -14.59 6.86 -28.75
C SER A 526 -15.50 5.72 -28.32
N GLU A 527 -15.48 5.40 -27.02
CA GLU A 527 -16.30 4.35 -26.42
C GLU A 527 -17.25 4.95 -25.38
N THR A 528 -18.47 4.44 -25.30
CA THR A 528 -19.39 4.71 -24.19
C THR A 528 -19.46 3.46 -23.31
N VAL A 529 -19.03 3.61 -22.06
CA VAL A 529 -18.95 2.51 -21.10
C VAL A 529 -19.67 2.84 -19.81
N LYS A 530 -20.03 1.80 -19.05
CA LYS A 530 -20.68 1.95 -17.76
C LYS A 530 -19.67 1.93 -16.61
N THR A 531 -19.80 2.87 -15.68
CA THR A 531 -19.07 2.89 -14.40
C THR A 531 -19.96 3.46 -13.30
N TRP A 532 -19.57 3.31 -12.03
CA TRP A 532 -20.31 3.84 -10.91
C TRP A 532 -19.91 5.29 -10.60
N ASP A 533 -20.92 6.15 -10.43
CA ASP A 533 -20.74 7.52 -9.93
C ASP A 533 -20.61 7.55 -8.38
N ALA A 534 -20.33 8.71 -7.82
CA ALA A 534 -20.19 8.91 -6.37
C ALA A 534 -21.49 8.68 -5.56
N SER A 535 -22.63 8.45 -6.22
CA SER A 535 -23.88 8.05 -5.57
C SER A 535 -24.12 6.55 -5.57
N GLY A 536 -23.23 5.77 -6.20
CA GLY A 536 -23.36 4.33 -6.37
C GLY A 536 -24.26 3.92 -7.53
N ARG A 537 -24.61 4.85 -8.43
CA ARG A 537 -25.40 4.55 -9.63
C ARG A 537 -24.45 4.22 -10.79
N LEU A 538 -24.88 3.24 -11.57
CA LEU A 538 -24.22 2.89 -12.81
C LEU A 538 -24.60 3.90 -13.89
N VAL A 539 -23.61 4.66 -14.41
CA VAL A 539 -23.79 5.74 -15.40
C VAL A 539 -23.01 5.45 -16.67
N ASP A 540 -23.50 5.97 -17.79
CA ASP A 540 -22.79 5.92 -19.07
C ASP A 540 -21.77 7.06 -19.14
N VAL A 541 -20.53 6.74 -19.47
CA VAL A 541 -19.41 7.68 -19.62
C VAL A 541 -18.78 7.52 -20.99
N ALA A 542 -18.69 8.61 -21.73
CA ALA A 542 -17.94 8.65 -22.98
C ALA A 542 -16.44 8.81 -22.67
N VAL A 543 -15.61 7.97 -23.28
CA VAL A 543 -14.16 7.96 -23.12
C VAL A 543 -13.51 7.88 -24.50
N SER A 544 -12.45 8.64 -24.69
CA SER A 544 -11.58 8.61 -25.85
C SER A 544 -10.13 8.77 -25.41
N ARG A 545 -9.19 8.55 -26.34
CA ARG A 545 -7.78 8.90 -26.15
C ARG A 545 -7.62 10.43 -26.20
N ASP A 546 -7.87 11.08 -25.07
CA ASP A 546 -7.77 12.54 -24.93
C ASP A 546 -6.34 12.95 -24.57
N GLU A 547 -5.57 13.31 -25.60
CA GLU A 547 -4.16 13.71 -25.43
C GLU A 547 -4.01 14.96 -24.55
N ALA A 548 -4.94 15.90 -24.59
CA ALA A 548 -4.87 17.10 -23.77
C ALA A 548 -5.05 16.78 -22.28
N ALA A 549 -6.03 15.93 -21.95
CA ALA A 549 -6.25 15.48 -20.58
C ALA A 549 -5.07 14.61 -20.10
N MET A 550 -4.58 13.69 -20.93
CA MET A 550 -3.41 12.86 -20.60
C MET A 550 -2.17 13.71 -20.34
N ALA A 551 -1.86 14.67 -21.22
CA ALA A 551 -0.74 15.59 -21.04
C ALA A 551 -0.86 16.37 -19.72
N ARG A 552 -2.06 16.93 -19.44
CA ARG A 552 -2.30 17.69 -18.22
C ARG A 552 -2.01 16.86 -16.98
N TYR A 553 -2.61 15.68 -16.87
CA TYR A 553 -2.49 14.86 -15.65
C TYR A 553 -1.09 14.27 -15.48
N PHE A 554 -0.48 13.84 -16.58
CA PHE A 554 0.88 13.32 -16.57
C PHE A 554 1.91 14.41 -16.20
N ASN A 555 1.78 15.59 -16.81
CA ASN A 555 2.71 16.69 -16.58
C ASN A 555 2.60 17.28 -15.17
N MET A 556 1.43 17.28 -14.55
CA MET A 556 1.29 17.66 -13.14
C MET A 556 2.21 16.83 -12.23
N ILE A 557 2.32 15.52 -12.47
CA ILE A 557 3.20 14.62 -11.71
C ILE A 557 4.66 14.99 -11.94
N ARG A 558 5.05 15.24 -13.18
CA ARG A 558 6.43 15.63 -13.53
C ARG A 558 6.80 17.01 -13.00
N TYR A 559 5.94 17.99 -13.17
CA TYR A 559 6.19 19.35 -12.70
C TYR A 559 6.34 19.41 -11.17
N ARG A 560 5.53 18.62 -10.43
CA ARG A 560 5.63 18.52 -8.98
C ARG A 560 7.06 18.16 -8.52
N VAL A 561 7.80 17.38 -9.30
CA VAL A 561 9.16 16.91 -8.99
C VAL A 561 10.24 17.62 -9.83
N GLY A 562 9.91 18.74 -10.44
CA GLY A 562 10.87 19.57 -11.18
C GLY A 562 11.39 18.92 -12.47
N LEU A 563 10.56 18.12 -13.15
CA LEU A 563 10.88 17.51 -14.44
C LEU A 563 10.11 18.20 -15.58
N PRO A 564 10.63 18.22 -16.80
CA PRO A 564 9.88 18.69 -17.97
C PRO A 564 8.68 17.78 -18.26
N GLY A 565 7.65 18.32 -18.90
CA GLY A 565 6.49 17.58 -19.37
C GLY A 565 6.85 16.55 -20.44
N VAL A 566 5.87 15.73 -20.83
CA VAL A 566 6.03 14.79 -21.92
C VAL A 566 6.07 15.54 -23.28
N GLU A 567 6.95 15.12 -24.17
CA GLU A 567 7.04 15.67 -25.53
C GLU A 567 5.80 15.28 -26.35
N ALA A 568 5.30 16.20 -27.18
CA ALA A 568 4.10 15.97 -27.99
C ALA A 568 4.23 14.76 -28.92
N ALA A 569 5.41 14.54 -29.52
CA ALA A 569 5.66 13.38 -30.37
C ALA A 569 5.56 12.04 -29.61
N THR A 570 6.03 12.01 -28.38
CA THR A 570 5.92 10.83 -27.49
C THR A 570 4.46 10.61 -27.10
N LEU A 571 3.76 11.67 -26.70
CA LEU A 571 2.35 11.62 -26.29
C LEU A 571 1.46 11.07 -27.41
N SER A 572 1.66 11.51 -28.66
CA SER A 572 0.84 11.09 -29.81
C SER A 572 1.10 9.65 -30.25
N ALA A 573 2.22 9.04 -29.86
CA ALA A 573 2.57 7.67 -30.17
C ALA A 573 2.20 6.73 -29.01
N GLU A 574 1.13 5.94 -29.17
CA GLU A 574 0.58 5.06 -28.10
C GLU A 574 1.67 4.23 -27.41
N ASN A 575 2.47 3.48 -28.17
CA ASN A 575 3.51 2.62 -27.58
C ASN A 575 4.64 3.41 -26.90
N ALA A 576 5.02 4.58 -27.43
CA ALA A 576 6.05 5.40 -26.83
C ALA A 576 5.57 6.01 -25.51
N PHE A 577 4.33 6.48 -25.48
CA PHE A 577 3.75 7.03 -24.25
C PHE A 577 3.50 5.95 -23.21
N ASP A 578 3.08 4.74 -23.60
CA ASP A 578 2.93 3.59 -22.72
C ASP A 578 4.24 3.26 -21.97
N GLU A 579 5.38 3.23 -22.67
CA GLU A 579 6.69 3.01 -22.03
C GLU A 579 7.07 4.14 -21.06
N VAL A 580 6.73 5.37 -21.38
CA VAL A 580 6.96 6.53 -20.52
C VAL A 580 6.07 6.46 -19.27
N ILE A 581 4.79 6.09 -19.41
CA ILE A 581 3.87 5.90 -18.28
C ILE A 581 4.36 4.78 -17.35
N LYS A 582 4.77 3.64 -17.90
CA LYS A 582 5.31 2.51 -17.12
C LYS A 582 6.53 2.94 -16.29
N ASN A 583 7.46 3.67 -16.90
CA ASN A 583 8.63 4.19 -16.18
C ASN A 583 8.23 5.22 -15.11
N GLU A 584 7.28 6.10 -15.42
CA GLU A 584 6.77 7.10 -14.47
C GLU A 584 6.10 6.41 -13.27
N ARG A 585 5.26 5.38 -13.50
CA ARG A 585 4.65 4.58 -12.44
C ARG A 585 5.71 3.90 -11.56
N GLN A 586 6.73 3.29 -12.18
CA GLN A 586 7.82 2.62 -11.45
C GLN A 586 8.53 3.57 -10.47
N VAL A 587 8.81 4.81 -10.89
CA VAL A 587 9.56 5.78 -10.07
C VAL A 587 8.66 6.53 -9.09
N GLU A 588 7.46 6.90 -9.53
CA GLU A 588 6.50 7.64 -8.70
C GLU A 588 5.98 6.78 -7.54
N LEU A 589 5.63 5.53 -7.83
CA LEU A 589 5.02 4.59 -6.88
C LEU A 589 6.03 3.62 -6.25
N PHE A 590 7.33 3.86 -6.42
CA PHE A 590 8.40 3.06 -5.84
C PHE A 590 8.21 2.88 -4.33
N ASN A 591 8.32 1.66 -3.84
CA ASN A 591 8.15 1.28 -2.44
C ASN A 591 6.76 1.63 -1.83
N GLU A 592 5.70 1.51 -2.62
CA GLU A 592 4.32 1.67 -2.14
C GLU A 592 3.46 0.39 -2.33
N GLY A 593 4.07 -0.75 -2.62
CA GLY A 593 3.37 -2.03 -2.78
C GLY A 593 2.66 -2.19 -4.13
N HIS A 594 3.10 -1.48 -5.17
CA HIS A 594 2.48 -1.52 -6.49
C HIS A 594 3.09 -2.54 -7.45
N ARG A 595 4.29 -3.06 -7.16
CA ARG A 595 5.05 -3.93 -8.05
C ARG A 595 4.83 -5.41 -7.79
#